data_f3973881aa659a06254198a99b7140b5
#
_entry.id   f3973881aa659a06254198a99b7140b5
#
_cell.length_a   1.000
_cell.length_b   1.000
_cell.length_c   1.000
_cell.angle_alpha   90.00
_cell.angle_beta   90.00
_cell.angle_gamma   90.00
#
_symmetry.space_group_name_H-M   'P 1'
#
loop_
_entity.id
_entity.type
_entity.pdbx_description
1 polymer ?
#
loop_
_entity_poly.entity_id
_entity_poly.type
_entity_poly.pdbx_seq_one_letter_code
_entity_poly.pdbx_strand_id
1 'polypeptide(L)'
;MSEVVATYRAEVIGRLERLTDGPNAAALDAACELIVESLNAGGIVQAFGTGHSEAFAMEIAGRAGGLIPTNRIALRDVVLHGDRDASVLSGASLERDATVVAELLDGVPLHPADVFIIASNSGVNGSIVEMALGAKQRGHAVIAVTSIEHTNAVPVKHPSGKRLSEVADVVIDNLAPYGDTTLAIGDRIGVGAVSSITAAFVAQALTMMVAERLLAGGDDPPVYISANIPGGDEHNHALEDRYRDRLRRLA
;
A
#
# COMPACT_ATOMS: atom_id res chain seq x y z
N MET A 1 -14.04 0.59 -30.88
CA MET A 1 -13.29 0.10 -29.69
C MET A 1 -13.24 -1.40 -29.80
N SER A 2 -12.06 -2.03 -29.58
CA SER A 2 -11.94 -3.49 -29.62
C SER A 2 -12.82 -4.13 -28.55
N GLU A 3 -13.44 -5.26 -28.86
CA GLU A 3 -14.27 -6.05 -27.93
C GLU A 3 -13.48 -6.45 -26.67
N VAL A 4 -12.22 -6.82 -26.83
CA VAL A 4 -11.30 -7.14 -25.72
C VAL A 4 -11.16 -5.98 -24.73
N VAL A 5 -11.02 -4.74 -25.22
CA VAL A 5 -10.93 -3.55 -24.38
C VAL A 5 -12.26 -3.25 -23.68
N ALA A 6 -13.38 -3.47 -24.36
CA ALA A 6 -14.70 -3.30 -23.75
C ALA A 6 -14.94 -4.31 -22.62
N THR A 7 -14.55 -5.57 -22.82
CA THR A 7 -14.62 -6.63 -21.80
C THR A 7 -13.71 -6.31 -20.62
N TYR A 8 -12.47 -5.91 -20.87
CA TYR A 8 -11.54 -5.51 -19.79
C TYR A 8 -12.10 -4.36 -18.95
N ARG A 9 -12.68 -3.35 -19.61
CA ARG A 9 -13.34 -2.25 -18.91
C ARG A 9 -14.47 -2.75 -17.99
N ALA A 10 -15.30 -3.67 -18.45
CA ALA A 10 -16.37 -4.25 -17.63
C ALA A 10 -15.82 -5.02 -16.43
N GLU A 11 -14.75 -5.79 -16.61
CA GLU A 11 -14.03 -6.49 -15.53
C GLU A 11 -13.49 -5.53 -14.47
N VAL A 12 -12.92 -4.40 -14.90
CA VAL A 12 -12.42 -3.36 -13.97
C VAL A 12 -13.58 -2.74 -13.20
N ILE A 13 -14.62 -2.25 -13.89
CA ILE A 13 -15.76 -1.58 -13.26
C ILE A 13 -16.44 -2.50 -12.24
N GLY A 14 -16.74 -3.75 -12.61
CA GLY A 14 -17.39 -4.68 -11.70
C GLY A 14 -16.55 -5.02 -10.45
N ARG A 15 -15.22 -4.93 -10.51
CA ARG A 15 -14.37 -5.05 -9.33
C ARG A 15 -14.40 -3.80 -8.48
N LEU A 16 -14.34 -2.62 -9.08
CA LEU A 16 -14.42 -1.36 -8.33
C LEU A 16 -15.73 -1.23 -7.55
N GLU A 17 -16.86 -1.64 -8.15
CA GLU A 17 -18.15 -1.70 -7.47
C GLU A 17 -18.12 -2.64 -6.26
N ARG A 18 -17.57 -3.86 -6.41
CA ARG A 18 -17.46 -4.83 -5.32
C ARG A 18 -16.47 -4.43 -4.22
N LEU A 19 -15.49 -3.57 -4.51
CA LEU A 19 -14.56 -3.06 -3.50
C LEU A 19 -15.27 -2.17 -2.46
N THR A 20 -16.36 -1.53 -2.83
CA THR A 20 -17.14 -0.66 -1.94
C THR A 20 -18.39 -1.34 -1.35
N ASP A 21 -18.49 -2.65 -1.47
CA ASP A 21 -19.64 -3.43 -1.03
C ASP A 21 -19.23 -4.61 -0.12
N GLY A 22 -20.16 -5.10 0.67
CA GLY A 22 -20.04 -6.29 1.48
C GLY A 22 -18.80 -6.31 2.42
N PRO A 23 -18.05 -7.42 2.46
CA PRO A 23 -16.88 -7.56 3.34
C PRO A 23 -15.78 -6.53 3.08
N ASN A 24 -15.60 -6.10 1.82
CA ASN A 24 -14.60 -5.09 1.49
C ASN A 24 -14.95 -3.70 2.01
N ALA A 25 -16.22 -3.31 1.97
CA ALA A 25 -16.68 -2.06 2.60
C ALA A 25 -16.35 -2.04 4.10
N ALA A 26 -16.63 -3.14 4.82
CA ALA A 26 -16.29 -3.26 6.24
C ALA A 26 -14.77 -3.23 6.48
N ALA A 27 -13.97 -3.85 5.59
CA ALA A 27 -12.51 -3.83 5.68
C ALA A 27 -11.95 -2.42 5.41
N LEU A 28 -12.51 -1.68 4.45
CA LEU A 28 -12.16 -0.27 4.21
C LEU A 28 -12.48 0.59 5.42
N ASP A 29 -13.64 0.42 6.04
CA ASP A 29 -14.03 1.13 7.25
C ASP A 29 -13.06 0.85 8.41
N ALA A 30 -12.73 -0.43 8.66
CA ALA A 30 -11.79 -0.81 9.71
C ALA A 30 -10.37 -0.28 9.43
N ALA A 31 -9.91 -0.31 8.19
CA ALA A 31 -8.62 0.26 7.80
C ALA A 31 -8.59 1.78 7.96
N CYS A 32 -9.67 2.46 7.58
CA CYS A 32 -9.83 3.90 7.80
C CYS A 32 -9.75 4.25 9.29
N GLU A 33 -10.42 3.48 10.16
CA GLU A 33 -10.37 3.68 11.62
C GLU A 33 -8.94 3.60 12.14
N LEU A 34 -8.20 2.53 11.80
CA LEU A 34 -6.79 2.38 12.21
C LEU A 34 -5.91 3.55 11.75
N ILE A 35 -6.15 4.07 10.55
CA ILE A 35 -5.40 5.22 10.04
C ILE A 35 -5.77 6.48 10.83
N VAL A 36 -7.05 6.75 11.06
CA VAL A 36 -7.51 7.93 11.82
C VAL A 36 -6.99 7.89 13.26
N GLU A 37 -7.07 6.72 13.93
CA GLU A 37 -6.51 6.54 15.28
C GLU A 37 -5.00 6.82 15.30
N SER A 38 -4.25 6.30 14.31
CA SER A 38 -2.83 6.57 14.15
C SER A 38 -2.54 8.06 14.02
N LEU A 39 -3.22 8.75 13.11
CA LEU A 39 -3.00 10.19 12.86
C LEU A 39 -3.35 11.03 14.09
N ASN A 40 -4.45 10.74 14.77
CA ASN A 40 -4.87 11.43 16.00
C ASN A 40 -3.88 11.22 17.16
N ALA A 41 -3.16 10.08 17.17
CA ALA A 41 -2.10 9.81 18.14
C ALA A 41 -0.72 10.35 17.71
N GLY A 42 -0.64 11.13 16.63
CA GLY A 42 0.62 11.68 16.09
C GLY A 42 1.44 10.68 15.28
N GLY A 43 0.84 9.57 14.87
CA GLY A 43 1.43 8.59 13.96
C GLY A 43 1.36 9.04 12.50
N ILE A 44 1.96 8.23 11.64
CA ILE A 44 1.88 8.36 10.18
C ILE A 44 1.66 6.99 9.53
N VAL A 45 1.24 6.98 8.28
CA VAL A 45 1.07 5.74 7.50
C VAL A 45 2.39 5.34 6.87
N GLN A 46 2.87 4.13 7.16
CA GLN A 46 4.04 3.51 6.54
C GLN A 46 3.58 2.57 5.43
N ALA A 47 3.68 2.98 4.17
CA ALA A 47 3.22 2.20 3.02
C ALA A 47 4.36 1.36 2.43
N PHE A 48 4.11 0.07 2.20
CA PHE A 48 5.07 -0.86 1.62
C PHE A 48 4.45 -1.75 0.55
N GLY A 49 5.20 -2.03 -0.49
CA GLY A 49 4.88 -2.99 -1.54
C GLY A 49 6.11 -3.28 -2.37
N THR A 50 6.13 -4.43 -3.06
CA THR A 50 7.27 -4.84 -3.89
C THR A 50 6.83 -5.15 -5.32
N GLY A 51 7.74 -5.05 -6.27
CA GLY A 51 7.42 -5.19 -7.69
C GLY A 51 6.33 -4.19 -8.11
N HIS A 52 5.32 -4.63 -8.83
CA HIS A 52 4.21 -3.76 -9.25
C HIS A 52 3.35 -3.25 -8.07
N SER A 53 3.34 -3.96 -6.94
CA SER A 53 2.63 -3.51 -5.73
C SER A 53 3.30 -2.30 -5.05
N GLU A 54 4.53 -1.93 -5.42
CA GLU A 54 5.14 -0.67 -4.99
C GLU A 54 4.36 0.54 -5.49
N ALA A 55 3.67 0.42 -6.64
CA ALA A 55 2.80 1.48 -7.15
C ALA A 55 1.70 1.88 -6.16
N PHE A 56 1.20 0.93 -5.35
CA PHE A 56 0.27 1.23 -4.27
C PHE A 56 0.90 2.12 -3.20
N ALA A 57 2.13 1.82 -2.77
CA ALA A 57 2.83 2.65 -1.79
C ALA A 57 3.13 4.06 -2.34
N MET A 58 3.38 4.18 -3.64
CA MET A 58 3.50 5.48 -4.32
C MET A 58 2.16 6.21 -4.41
N GLU A 59 1.05 5.49 -4.53
CA GLU A 59 -0.30 6.07 -4.58
C GLU A 59 -0.74 6.60 -3.21
N ILE A 60 -0.30 5.97 -2.12
CA ILE A 60 -0.53 6.42 -0.74
C ILE A 60 0.33 7.65 -0.40
N ALA A 61 1.61 7.69 -0.80
CA ALA A 61 2.58 8.64 -0.29
C ALA A 61 2.99 9.70 -1.33
N GLY A 62 2.87 10.98 -0.95
CA GLY A 62 3.54 12.08 -1.65
C GLY A 62 2.89 12.55 -2.95
N ARG A 63 1.56 12.48 -3.09
CA ARG A 63 0.86 12.98 -4.27
C ARG A 63 -0.22 14.02 -3.94
N ALA A 64 -0.56 14.88 -4.88
CA ALA A 64 -1.70 15.78 -4.76
C ALA A 64 -3.00 14.98 -4.53
N GLY A 65 -3.81 15.41 -3.57
CA GLY A 65 -5.00 14.71 -3.09
C GLY A 65 -4.72 13.58 -2.11
N GLY A 66 -3.47 13.27 -1.82
CA GLY A 66 -3.07 12.26 -0.83
C GLY A 66 -2.82 12.84 0.56
N LEU A 67 -2.82 12.00 1.58
CA LEU A 67 -2.46 12.40 2.95
C LEU A 67 -0.98 12.77 3.04
N ILE A 68 -0.68 13.85 3.77
CA ILE A 68 0.71 14.27 4.04
C ILE A 68 1.42 13.34 5.02
N PRO A 69 0.82 12.91 6.15
CA PRO A 69 1.49 12.03 7.11
C PRO A 69 1.60 10.59 6.61
N THR A 70 2.36 10.42 5.54
CA THR A 70 2.56 9.12 4.87
C THR A 70 4.00 8.97 4.45
N ASN A 71 4.57 7.77 4.55
CA ASN A 71 5.85 7.40 3.97
C ASN A 71 5.70 6.21 3.02
N ARG A 72 6.53 6.18 2.00
CA ARG A 72 6.78 4.98 1.20
C ARG A 72 8.08 4.33 1.69
N ILE A 73 8.01 3.06 2.03
CA ILE A 73 9.16 2.19 2.22
C ILE A 73 9.35 1.38 0.95
N ALA A 74 10.55 1.35 0.40
CA ALA A 74 10.85 0.63 -0.83
C ALA A 74 12.09 -0.25 -0.67
N LEU A 75 12.16 -1.38 -1.40
CA LEU A 75 13.34 -2.25 -1.35
C LEU A 75 14.65 -1.54 -1.71
N ARG A 76 14.57 -0.53 -2.60
CA ARG A 76 15.74 0.27 -2.98
C ARG A 76 16.28 1.16 -1.86
N ASP A 77 15.55 1.32 -0.75
CA ASP A 77 15.98 2.15 0.38
C ASP A 77 17.23 1.58 1.05
N VAL A 78 17.49 0.27 0.93
CA VAL A 78 18.74 -0.36 1.40
C VAL A 78 19.99 0.15 0.66
N VAL A 79 19.80 0.74 -0.52
CA VAL A 79 20.85 1.39 -1.32
C VAL A 79 20.80 2.90 -1.15
N LEU A 80 19.60 3.50 -1.19
CA LEU A 80 19.44 4.96 -1.15
C LEU A 80 19.68 5.54 0.23
N HIS A 81 19.40 4.79 1.28
CA HIS A 81 19.53 5.20 2.68
C HIS A 81 20.39 4.25 3.52
N GLY A 82 20.77 3.09 2.98
CA GLY A 82 21.67 2.09 3.56
C GLY A 82 23.01 2.04 2.84
N ASP A 83 23.77 1.00 3.12
CA ASP A 83 25.14 0.82 2.62
C ASP A 83 25.24 -0.28 1.54
N ARG A 84 24.12 -0.84 1.06
CA ARG A 84 24.16 -1.90 0.05
C ARG A 84 24.54 -1.37 -1.34
N ASP A 85 25.32 -2.17 -2.08
CA ASP A 85 25.65 -1.88 -3.47
C ASP A 85 24.41 -1.97 -4.38
N ALA A 86 24.33 -1.09 -5.39
CA ALA A 86 23.19 -1.01 -6.30
C ALA A 86 22.93 -2.31 -7.09
N SER A 87 23.93 -3.20 -7.21
CA SER A 87 23.77 -4.50 -7.88
C SER A 87 22.72 -5.41 -7.24
N VAL A 88 22.43 -5.23 -5.92
CA VAL A 88 21.40 -5.99 -5.21
C VAL A 88 19.99 -5.72 -5.73
N LEU A 89 19.78 -4.60 -6.44
CA LEU A 89 18.51 -4.23 -7.05
C LEU A 89 18.22 -4.99 -8.35
N SER A 90 19.19 -5.78 -8.84
CA SER A 90 19.02 -6.54 -10.08
C SER A 90 18.17 -7.79 -9.84
N GLY A 91 17.11 -7.95 -10.62
CA GLY A 91 16.20 -9.10 -10.53
C GLY A 91 15.24 -9.03 -9.33
N ALA A 92 14.71 -10.19 -8.93
CA ALA A 92 13.69 -10.30 -7.89
C ALA A 92 14.21 -10.91 -6.57
N SER A 93 15.51 -10.89 -6.33
CA SER A 93 16.12 -11.53 -5.15
C SER A 93 15.71 -10.85 -3.85
N LEU A 94 15.77 -9.51 -3.78
CA LEU A 94 15.37 -8.75 -2.60
C LEU A 94 13.91 -8.94 -2.22
N GLU A 95 13.02 -9.07 -3.19
CA GLU A 95 11.61 -9.31 -2.93
C GLU A 95 11.36 -10.62 -2.16
N ARG A 96 12.23 -11.62 -2.39
CA ARG A 96 12.15 -12.93 -1.76
C ARG A 96 12.97 -13.03 -0.47
N ASP A 97 13.83 -12.07 -0.23
CA ASP A 97 14.71 -12.02 0.94
C ASP A 97 13.98 -11.38 2.13
N ALA A 98 13.68 -12.20 3.15
CA ALA A 98 13.08 -11.70 4.38
C ALA A 98 14.06 -10.86 5.22
N THR A 99 15.37 -11.12 5.10
CA THR A 99 16.39 -10.47 5.95
C THR A 99 16.56 -8.98 5.66
N VAL A 100 16.17 -8.53 4.46
CA VAL A 100 16.24 -7.12 4.07
C VAL A 100 15.35 -6.21 4.92
N VAL A 101 14.30 -6.78 5.52
CA VAL A 101 13.27 -6.00 6.23
C VAL A 101 13.78 -5.37 7.51
N ALA A 102 14.67 -6.04 8.24
CA ALA A 102 15.27 -5.48 9.45
C ALA A 102 15.99 -4.16 9.11
N GLU A 103 16.80 -4.16 8.04
CA GLU A 103 17.51 -2.97 7.56
C GLU A 103 16.56 -1.86 7.11
N LEU A 104 15.48 -2.22 6.39
CA LEU A 104 14.45 -1.25 5.98
C LEU A 104 13.77 -0.60 7.18
N LEU A 105 13.36 -1.38 8.18
CA LEU A 105 12.68 -0.88 9.37
C LEU A 105 13.60 -0.05 10.27
N ASP A 106 14.87 -0.43 10.41
CA ASP A 106 15.85 0.32 11.19
C ASP A 106 16.21 1.66 10.51
N GLY A 107 16.05 1.72 9.19
CA GLY A 107 16.25 2.94 8.41
C GLY A 107 15.07 3.92 8.44
N VAL A 108 13.91 3.60 9.04
CA VAL A 108 12.72 4.47 9.08
C VAL A 108 12.52 5.04 10.49
N PRO A 109 12.28 6.36 10.66
CA PRO A 109 11.99 6.94 11.97
C PRO A 109 10.56 6.56 12.42
N LEU A 110 10.41 5.37 13.01
CA LEU A 110 9.12 4.85 13.47
C LEU A 110 8.67 5.50 14.78
N HIS A 111 7.37 5.74 14.89
CA HIS A 111 6.72 6.20 16.13
C HIS A 111 5.70 5.14 16.58
N PRO A 112 5.51 4.92 17.89
CA PRO A 112 4.61 3.87 18.38
C PRO A 112 3.17 3.91 17.83
N ALA A 113 2.71 5.10 17.42
CA ALA A 113 1.39 5.28 16.83
C ALA A 113 1.32 5.03 15.32
N ASP A 114 2.43 4.71 14.64
CA ASP A 114 2.41 4.47 13.19
C ASP A 114 1.60 3.24 12.83
N VAL A 115 0.92 3.31 11.69
CA VAL A 115 0.21 2.20 11.07
C VAL A 115 0.89 1.79 9.77
N PHE A 116 1.00 0.50 9.52
CA PHE A 116 1.55 -0.03 8.27
C PHE A 116 0.42 -0.40 7.32
N ILE A 117 0.59 -0.05 6.03
CA ILE A 117 -0.27 -0.55 4.95
C ILE A 117 0.61 -1.25 3.92
N ILE A 118 0.37 -2.55 3.71
CA ILE A 118 1.24 -3.41 2.93
C ILE A 118 0.44 -4.01 1.76
N ALA A 119 0.90 -3.73 0.54
CA ALA A 119 0.28 -4.29 -0.67
C ALA A 119 1.11 -5.42 -1.26
N SER A 120 0.46 -6.53 -1.57
CA SER A 120 1.05 -7.64 -2.32
C SER A 120 -0.03 -8.54 -2.89
N ASN A 121 -0.08 -8.69 -4.20
CA ASN A 121 -1.10 -9.52 -4.82
C ASN A 121 -1.04 -10.98 -4.34
N SER A 122 0.14 -11.58 -4.27
CA SER A 122 0.33 -12.95 -3.78
C SER A 122 0.37 -13.08 -2.25
N GLY A 123 0.82 -12.05 -1.53
CA GLY A 123 0.91 -12.04 -0.08
C GLY A 123 1.85 -13.09 0.54
N VAL A 124 2.79 -13.68 -0.23
CA VAL A 124 3.60 -14.82 0.25
C VAL A 124 5.11 -14.61 0.17
N ASN A 125 5.59 -13.52 -0.47
CA ASN A 125 7.02 -13.30 -0.65
C ASN A 125 7.71 -12.91 0.67
N GLY A 126 9.00 -13.25 0.79
CA GLY A 126 9.79 -13.11 2.01
C GLY A 126 9.73 -11.71 2.61
N SER A 127 10.08 -10.69 1.84
CA SER A 127 10.08 -9.30 2.32
C SER A 127 8.68 -8.78 2.70
N ILE A 128 7.63 -9.25 2.02
CA ILE A 128 6.25 -8.83 2.30
C ILE A 128 5.76 -9.36 3.66
N VAL A 129 5.92 -10.67 3.88
CA VAL A 129 5.46 -11.30 5.12
C VAL A 129 6.32 -10.84 6.30
N GLU A 130 7.64 -10.73 6.11
CA GLU A 130 8.55 -10.25 7.15
C GLU A 130 8.27 -8.78 7.52
N MET A 131 7.93 -7.91 6.55
CA MET A 131 7.53 -6.53 6.85
C MET A 131 6.31 -6.48 7.77
N ALA A 132 5.29 -7.30 7.51
CA ALA A 132 4.13 -7.40 8.38
C ALA A 132 4.49 -7.94 9.77
N LEU A 133 5.29 -8.99 9.84
CA LEU A 133 5.76 -9.56 11.11
C LEU A 133 6.61 -8.55 11.90
N GLY A 134 7.56 -7.89 11.25
CA GLY A 134 8.44 -6.89 11.86
C GLY A 134 7.68 -5.66 12.38
N ALA A 135 6.64 -5.22 11.66
CA ALA A 135 5.74 -4.16 12.12
C ALA A 135 4.94 -4.61 13.35
N LYS A 136 4.35 -5.81 13.32
CA LYS A 136 3.62 -6.39 14.47
C LYS A 136 4.50 -6.58 15.70
N GLN A 137 5.73 -7.05 15.54
CA GLN A 137 6.69 -7.21 16.64
C GLN A 137 7.05 -5.87 17.31
N ARG A 138 7.01 -4.77 16.56
CA ARG A 138 7.22 -3.40 17.04
C ARG A 138 5.96 -2.74 17.61
N GLY A 139 4.83 -3.47 17.64
CA GLY A 139 3.55 -3.01 18.20
C GLY A 139 2.65 -2.23 17.25
N HIS A 140 2.98 -2.17 15.96
CA HIS A 140 2.19 -1.43 14.97
C HIS A 140 1.01 -2.25 14.44
N ALA A 141 -0.08 -1.57 14.14
CA ALA A 141 -1.18 -2.14 13.36
C ALA A 141 -0.77 -2.32 11.89
N VAL A 142 -1.28 -3.38 11.28
CA VAL A 142 -0.98 -3.73 9.87
C VAL A 142 -2.26 -3.89 9.07
N ILE A 143 -2.37 -3.16 7.99
CA ILE A 143 -3.41 -3.27 6.97
C ILE A 143 -2.80 -3.97 5.76
N ALA A 144 -3.43 -5.05 5.28
CA ALA A 144 -3.04 -5.76 4.07
C ALA A 144 -3.96 -5.41 2.90
N VAL A 145 -3.38 -5.17 1.73
CA VAL A 145 -4.10 -5.11 0.44
C VAL A 145 -3.57 -6.25 -0.42
N THR A 146 -4.37 -7.30 -0.60
CA THR A 146 -3.92 -8.55 -1.24
C THR A 146 -5.06 -9.22 -1.99
N SER A 147 -4.76 -10.08 -2.96
CA SER A 147 -5.79 -10.92 -3.57
C SER A 147 -6.01 -12.18 -2.73
N ILE A 148 -7.20 -12.33 -2.16
CA ILE A 148 -7.54 -13.53 -1.38
C ILE A 148 -7.58 -14.76 -2.29
N GLU A 149 -8.10 -14.63 -3.51
CA GLU A 149 -8.09 -15.72 -4.49
C GLU A 149 -6.65 -16.16 -4.81
N HIS A 150 -5.79 -15.23 -5.17
CA HIS A 150 -4.42 -15.55 -5.57
C HIS A 150 -3.57 -16.05 -4.39
N THR A 151 -3.62 -15.37 -3.24
CA THR A 151 -2.82 -15.77 -2.07
C THR A 151 -3.15 -17.18 -1.60
N ASN A 152 -4.41 -17.59 -1.65
CA ASN A 152 -4.83 -18.94 -1.24
C ASN A 152 -4.44 -20.03 -2.25
N ALA A 153 -4.27 -19.67 -3.52
CA ALA A 153 -3.93 -20.61 -4.59
C ALA A 153 -2.41 -20.88 -4.73
N VAL A 154 -1.54 -20.06 -4.11
CA VAL A 154 -0.09 -20.23 -4.21
C VAL A 154 0.51 -20.76 -2.90
N PRO A 155 1.63 -21.52 -2.95
CA PRO A 155 2.28 -22.02 -1.73
C PRO A 155 2.87 -20.87 -0.90
N VAL A 156 2.86 -21.04 0.42
CA VAL A 156 3.58 -20.16 1.35
C VAL A 156 5.08 -20.24 1.07
N LYS A 157 5.74 -19.10 1.07
CA LYS A 157 7.19 -19.00 0.78
C LYS A 157 8.01 -18.55 1.99
N HIS A 158 7.37 -17.84 2.95
CA HIS A 158 8.04 -17.33 4.13
C HIS A 158 8.31 -18.44 5.15
N PRO A 159 9.49 -18.47 5.83
CA PRO A 159 9.84 -19.51 6.82
C PRO A 159 8.88 -19.62 7.99
N SER A 160 8.15 -18.55 8.35
CA SER A 160 7.12 -18.59 9.41
C SER A 160 5.92 -19.47 9.07
N GLY A 161 5.78 -19.91 7.82
CA GLY A 161 4.59 -20.61 7.35
C GLY A 161 3.35 -19.73 7.18
N LYS A 162 3.48 -18.40 7.30
CA LYS A 162 2.37 -17.44 7.24
C LYS A 162 2.29 -16.69 5.90
N ARG A 163 1.11 -16.16 5.64
CA ARG A 163 0.78 -15.23 4.56
C ARG A 163 0.58 -13.82 5.13
N LEU A 164 0.66 -12.80 4.30
CA LEU A 164 0.35 -11.41 4.68
C LEU A 164 -1.04 -11.30 5.32
N SER A 165 -2.04 -11.94 4.71
CA SER A 165 -3.43 -11.94 5.20
C SER A 165 -3.62 -12.60 6.57
N GLU A 166 -2.68 -13.46 7.01
CA GLU A 166 -2.73 -14.13 8.32
C GLU A 166 -1.98 -13.36 9.41
N VAL A 167 -1.25 -12.31 9.05
CA VAL A 167 -0.47 -11.46 9.96
C VAL A 167 -1.16 -10.12 10.19
N ALA A 168 -1.83 -9.59 9.18
CA ALA A 168 -2.48 -8.29 9.22
C ALA A 168 -3.70 -8.25 10.16
N ASP A 169 -3.95 -7.06 10.75
CA ASP A 169 -5.13 -6.80 11.58
C ASP A 169 -6.38 -6.57 10.72
N VAL A 170 -6.19 -5.95 9.55
CA VAL A 170 -7.25 -5.73 8.56
C VAL A 170 -6.76 -6.20 7.20
N VAL A 171 -7.63 -6.90 6.47
CA VAL A 171 -7.34 -7.41 5.12
C VAL A 171 -8.36 -6.88 4.14
N ILE A 172 -7.90 -6.11 3.16
CA ILE A 172 -8.68 -5.64 2.02
C ILE A 172 -8.36 -6.56 0.84
N ASP A 173 -9.37 -7.28 0.35
CA ASP A 173 -9.24 -8.08 -0.87
C ASP A 173 -9.25 -7.16 -2.09
N ASN A 174 -8.16 -7.12 -2.85
CA ASN A 174 -8.09 -6.30 -4.06
C ASN A 174 -8.86 -6.91 -5.25
N LEU A 175 -9.47 -8.09 -5.07
CA LEU A 175 -10.29 -8.79 -6.04
C LEU A 175 -9.57 -9.17 -7.34
N ALA A 176 -8.25 -9.17 -7.37
CA ALA A 176 -7.52 -9.68 -8.52
C ALA A 176 -7.67 -11.21 -8.63
N PRO A 177 -7.85 -11.77 -9.83
CA PRO A 177 -7.94 -13.21 -10.01
C PRO A 177 -6.57 -13.87 -9.84
N TYR A 178 -6.57 -15.20 -9.78
CA TYR A 178 -5.34 -15.99 -9.83
C TYR A 178 -4.50 -15.60 -11.06
N GLY A 179 -3.21 -15.31 -10.82
CA GLY A 179 -2.30 -14.86 -11.89
C GLY A 179 -2.49 -13.42 -12.36
N ASP A 180 -3.43 -12.66 -11.75
CA ASP A 180 -3.68 -11.23 -12.02
C ASP A 180 -4.09 -10.91 -13.48
N THR A 181 -4.59 -11.87 -14.24
CA THR A 181 -5.03 -11.63 -15.62
C THR A 181 -6.52 -11.94 -15.77
N THR A 182 -7.28 -10.99 -16.31
CA THR A 182 -8.75 -11.09 -16.40
C THR A 182 -9.25 -11.64 -17.72
N LEU A 183 -8.41 -11.67 -18.75
CA LEU A 183 -8.79 -12.09 -20.11
C LEU A 183 -7.77 -13.07 -20.67
N ALA A 184 -8.25 -14.00 -21.50
CA ALA A 184 -7.42 -14.87 -22.32
C ALA A 184 -7.39 -14.38 -23.77
N ILE A 185 -6.20 -14.38 -24.37
CA ILE A 185 -6.01 -14.19 -25.80
C ILE A 185 -5.45 -15.51 -26.38
N GLY A 186 -6.25 -16.16 -27.23
CA GLY A 186 -5.98 -17.53 -27.63
C GLY A 186 -6.00 -18.48 -26.43
N ASP A 187 -5.30 -19.62 -26.55
CA ASP A 187 -5.43 -20.71 -25.58
C ASP A 187 -4.54 -20.58 -24.34
N ARG A 188 -3.54 -19.66 -24.34
CA ARG A 188 -2.47 -19.68 -23.34
C ARG A 188 -1.98 -18.31 -22.85
N ILE A 189 -2.48 -17.21 -23.40
CA ILE A 189 -1.99 -15.87 -23.06
C ILE A 189 -3.02 -15.16 -22.20
N GLY A 190 -2.70 -14.99 -20.91
CA GLY A 190 -3.46 -14.13 -20.01
C GLY A 190 -3.01 -12.67 -20.13
N VAL A 191 -3.98 -11.76 -20.23
CA VAL A 191 -3.77 -10.31 -20.29
C VAL A 191 -4.78 -9.59 -19.40
N GLY A 192 -4.65 -8.26 -19.29
CA GLY A 192 -5.59 -7.45 -18.53
C GLY A 192 -5.35 -7.59 -17.02
N ALA A 193 -4.14 -7.35 -16.56
CA ALA A 193 -3.83 -7.23 -15.13
C ALA A 193 -4.71 -6.14 -14.49
N VAL A 194 -5.24 -6.41 -13.30
CA VAL A 194 -6.21 -5.54 -12.64
C VAL A 194 -5.78 -5.11 -11.25
N SER A 195 -4.83 -5.82 -10.61
CA SER A 195 -4.42 -5.57 -9.22
C SER A 195 -3.94 -4.14 -8.98
N SER A 196 -3.20 -3.54 -9.92
CA SER A 196 -2.73 -2.16 -9.78
C SER A 196 -3.87 -1.14 -9.83
N ILE A 197 -4.89 -1.39 -10.64
CA ILE A 197 -6.06 -0.49 -10.76
C ILE A 197 -6.91 -0.56 -9.49
N THR A 198 -7.21 -1.78 -9.02
CA THR A 198 -8.00 -1.98 -7.80
C THR A 198 -7.26 -1.51 -6.56
N ALA A 199 -5.94 -1.72 -6.47
CA ALA A 199 -5.12 -1.20 -5.39
C ALA A 199 -5.05 0.33 -5.38
N ALA A 200 -4.90 0.97 -6.54
CA ALA A 200 -4.94 2.44 -6.63
C ALA A 200 -6.30 3.00 -6.19
N PHE A 201 -7.41 2.34 -6.56
CA PHE A 201 -8.74 2.71 -6.08
C PHE A 201 -8.83 2.60 -4.55
N VAL A 202 -8.35 1.50 -3.95
CA VAL A 202 -8.31 1.31 -2.49
C VAL A 202 -7.51 2.43 -1.81
N ALA A 203 -6.35 2.81 -2.36
CA ALA A 203 -5.52 3.89 -1.82
C ALA A 203 -6.29 5.23 -1.79
N GLN A 204 -7.00 5.56 -2.87
CA GLN A 204 -7.78 6.80 -2.94
C GLN A 204 -9.04 6.72 -2.07
N ALA A 205 -9.73 5.58 -2.03
CA ALA A 205 -10.88 5.39 -1.16
C ALA A 205 -10.51 5.60 0.32
N LEU A 206 -9.42 4.98 0.79
CA LEU A 206 -8.92 5.18 2.16
C LEU A 206 -8.54 6.64 2.42
N THR A 207 -7.86 7.29 1.49
CA THR A 207 -7.50 8.71 1.62
C THR A 207 -8.74 9.60 1.80
N MET A 208 -9.77 9.40 0.96
CA MET A 208 -11.02 10.16 1.04
C MET A 208 -11.77 9.90 2.34
N MET A 209 -11.91 8.62 2.74
CA MET A 209 -12.60 8.23 3.97
C MET A 209 -11.91 8.78 5.22
N VAL A 210 -10.57 8.75 5.26
CA VAL A 210 -9.78 9.31 6.37
C VAL A 210 -9.95 10.83 6.43
N ALA A 211 -9.86 11.51 5.29
CA ALA A 211 -10.05 12.96 5.25
C ALA A 211 -11.47 13.38 5.71
N GLU A 212 -12.48 12.66 5.26
CA GLU A 212 -13.87 12.89 5.68
C GLU A 212 -14.05 12.69 7.20
N ARG A 213 -13.47 11.62 7.78
CA ARG A 213 -13.57 11.36 9.23
C ARG A 213 -12.83 12.39 10.07
N LEU A 214 -11.64 12.81 9.65
CA LEU A 214 -10.89 13.87 10.34
C LEU A 214 -11.69 15.17 10.33
N LEU A 215 -12.24 15.55 9.18
CA LEU A 215 -13.08 16.74 9.05
C LEU A 215 -14.34 16.65 9.93
N ALA A 216 -15.01 15.51 9.97
CA ALA A 216 -16.17 15.28 10.84
C ALA A 216 -15.80 15.34 12.34
N GLY A 217 -14.56 14.99 12.69
CA GLY A 217 -13.99 15.15 14.04
C GLY A 217 -13.62 16.58 14.40
N GLY A 218 -13.65 17.51 13.45
CA GLY A 218 -13.31 18.93 13.65
C GLY A 218 -11.87 19.27 13.31
N ASP A 219 -11.10 18.34 12.74
CA ASP A 219 -9.74 18.56 12.32
C ASP A 219 -9.64 18.87 10.82
N ASP A 220 -8.74 19.77 10.44
CA ASP A 220 -8.40 19.99 9.03
C ASP A 220 -7.56 18.82 8.52
N PRO A 221 -8.05 18.05 7.53
CA PRO A 221 -7.30 16.91 7.00
C PRO A 221 -5.98 17.35 6.39
N PRO A 222 -4.83 16.75 6.78
CA PRO A 222 -3.52 17.10 6.24
C PRO A 222 -3.34 16.47 4.85
N VAL A 223 -3.90 17.12 3.82
CA VAL A 223 -3.93 16.63 2.43
C VAL A 223 -3.09 17.54 1.54
N TYR A 224 -2.30 16.95 0.66
CA TYR A 224 -1.57 17.65 -0.39
C TYR A 224 -2.53 18.28 -1.40
N ILE A 225 -2.27 19.52 -1.78
CA ILE A 225 -2.83 20.11 -3.00
C ILE A 225 -1.77 20.12 -4.10
N SER A 226 -2.19 20.34 -5.35
CA SER A 226 -1.23 20.39 -6.46
C SER A 226 -0.24 21.54 -6.28
N ALA A 227 1.05 21.28 -6.36
CA ALA A 227 2.10 22.30 -6.39
C ALA A 227 1.96 23.26 -7.60
N ASN A 228 1.23 22.84 -8.64
CA ASN A 228 1.02 23.65 -9.85
C ASN A 228 -0.16 24.64 -9.78
N ILE A 229 -0.82 24.74 -8.62
CA ILE A 229 -1.85 25.76 -8.40
C ILE A 229 -1.35 26.86 -7.46
N PRO A 230 -1.88 28.12 -7.55
CA PRO A 230 -1.46 29.18 -6.66
C PRO A 230 -1.58 28.80 -5.18
N GLY A 231 -0.51 29.02 -4.41
CA GLY A 231 -0.45 28.70 -2.98
C GLY A 231 -0.19 27.22 -2.67
N GLY A 232 0.00 26.37 -3.70
CA GLY A 232 0.15 24.93 -3.50
C GLY A 232 1.41 24.55 -2.71
N ASP A 233 2.55 25.15 -3.07
CA ASP A 233 3.81 24.88 -2.38
C ASP A 233 3.79 25.36 -0.93
N GLU A 234 3.28 26.57 -0.68
CA GLU A 234 3.18 27.12 0.66
C GLU A 234 2.29 26.27 1.57
N HIS A 235 1.11 25.84 1.06
CA HIS A 235 0.21 24.93 1.79
C HIS A 235 0.89 23.62 2.14
N ASN A 236 1.51 22.98 1.15
CA ASN A 236 2.14 21.68 1.31
C ASN A 236 3.30 21.75 2.31
N HIS A 237 4.19 22.73 2.17
CA HIS A 237 5.33 22.91 3.07
C HIS A 237 4.88 23.20 4.51
N ALA A 238 3.86 24.05 4.71
CA ALA A 238 3.34 24.36 6.04
C ALA A 238 2.79 23.11 6.75
N LEU A 239 2.20 22.18 6.02
CA LEU A 239 1.71 20.91 6.57
C LEU A 239 2.83 19.87 6.74
N GLU A 240 3.78 19.77 5.81
CA GLU A 240 4.96 18.90 5.93
C GLU A 240 5.81 19.26 7.15
N ASP A 241 5.94 20.55 7.46
CA ASP A 241 6.69 21.04 8.62
C ASP A 241 6.19 20.47 9.96
N ARG A 242 4.92 20.06 10.05
CA ARG A 242 4.36 19.39 11.24
C ARG A 242 4.93 18.00 11.45
N TYR A 243 5.46 17.37 10.37
CA TYR A 243 5.97 16.00 10.35
C TYR A 243 7.44 15.92 9.91
N ARG A 244 8.17 17.05 9.90
CA ARG A 244 9.48 17.25 9.26
C ARG A 244 10.48 16.11 9.49
N ASP A 245 10.63 15.66 10.73
CA ASP A 245 11.61 14.64 11.11
C ASP A 245 11.13 13.20 10.83
N ARG A 246 9.91 13.07 10.31
CA ARG A 246 9.21 11.81 10.12
C ARG A 246 8.96 11.47 8.66
N LEU A 247 8.83 12.49 7.81
CA LEU A 247 8.53 12.30 6.39
C LEU A 247 9.80 12.04 5.58
N ARG A 248 9.74 11.00 4.78
CA ARG A 248 10.75 10.69 3.76
C ARG A 248 10.18 11.04 2.40
N ARG A 249 10.63 12.15 1.82
CA ARG A 249 10.30 12.55 0.46
C ARG A 249 11.52 12.32 -0.42
N LEU A 250 11.37 11.44 -1.39
CA LEU A 250 12.32 11.27 -2.48
C LEU A 250 11.73 11.95 -3.71
N ALA A 251 12.55 12.69 -4.41
CA ALA A 251 12.17 13.34 -5.66
C ALA A 251 11.83 12.31 -6.75
#